data_c13549b845924527a640ba39bcc86983
#
_entry.id   c13549b845924527a640ba39bcc86983
#
_cell.length_a   1.000
_cell.length_b   1.000
_cell.length_c   1.000
_cell.angle_alpha   90.00
_cell.angle_beta   90.00
_cell.angle_gamma   90.00
#
_symmetry.space_group_name_H-M   'P 1'
#
loop_
_entity.id
_entity.type
_entity.pdbx_description
1 polymer ?
#
loop_
_entity_poly.entity_id
_entity_poly.type
_entity_poly.pdbx_seq_one_letter_code
_entity_poly.pdbx_strand_id
1 'polypeptide(L)'
;MNISLIQPDGLVASPAFSHVAIVPPGATTIYVGGQNGVDETGAVVSADIADQAVRSIDNTRVALAAAGATLADVISWTVLIDTSVDLRAAYGAIASRLAREGAPPLVTAAVVAGLGVPGALIEVSAIAALAPA
;
A
#
# COMPACT_ATOMS: atom_id res chain seq x y z
N MET A 1 14.33 2.38 -19.83
CA MET A 1 13.87 1.06 -19.34
C MET A 1 12.77 1.27 -18.33
N ASN A 2 11.73 0.49 -18.44
CA ASN A 2 10.56 0.58 -17.57
C ASN A 2 10.69 -0.35 -16.36
N ILE A 3 9.92 -0.03 -15.32
CA ILE A 3 9.71 -0.94 -14.20
C ILE A 3 8.78 -2.05 -14.67
N SER A 4 9.13 -3.29 -14.35
CA SER A 4 8.36 -4.46 -14.75
C SER A 4 7.74 -5.11 -13.53
N LEU A 5 6.44 -5.39 -13.61
CA LEU A 5 5.70 -6.16 -12.60
C LEU A 5 5.21 -7.42 -13.29
N ILE A 6 5.62 -8.57 -12.81
CA ILE A 6 5.38 -9.84 -13.52
C ILE A 6 4.72 -10.90 -12.64
N GLN A 7 4.00 -11.78 -13.32
CA GLN A 7 3.40 -12.98 -12.75
C GLN A 7 4.01 -14.19 -13.46
N PRO A 8 5.09 -14.77 -12.91
CA PRO A 8 5.77 -15.89 -13.59
C PRO A 8 4.91 -17.16 -13.55
N ASP A 9 5.13 -18.00 -14.56
CA ASP A 9 4.55 -19.33 -14.60
C ASP A 9 4.99 -20.14 -13.36
N GLY A 10 4.10 -20.96 -12.85
CA GLY A 10 4.38 -21.77 -11.66
C GLY A 10 3.95 -21.14 -10.35
N LEU A 11 3.54 -19.86 -10.36
CA LEU A 11 2.95 -19.18 -9.22
C LEU A 11 1.48 -18.86 -9.50
N VAL A 12 0.71 -18.63 -8.43
CA VAL A 12 -0.70 -18.30 -8.59
C VAL A 12 -0.87 -17.02 -9.40
N ALA A 13 -1.71 -17.06 -10.43
CA ALA A 13 -2.08 -15.87 -11.18
C ALA A 13 -3.17 -15.10 -10.43
N SER A 14 -3.01 -13.79 -10.28
CA SER A 14 -3.98 -12.95 -9.60
C SER A 14 -4.10 -11.59 -10.28
N PRO A 15 -5.32 -11.04 -10.42
CA PRO A 15 -5.48 -9.65 -10.84
C PRO A 15 -5.19 -8.64 -9.71
N ALA A 16 -5.06 -9.12 -8.47
CA ALA A 16 -4.94 -8.27 -7.29
C ALA A 16 -3.49 -7.94 -6.94
N PHE A 17 -2.52 -8.77 -7.35
CA PHE A 17 -1.11 -8.55 -7.03
C PHE A 17 -0.20 -9.20 -8.08
N SER A 18 1.02 -8.67 -8.19
CA SER A 18 2.11 -9.30 -8.92
C SER A 18 3.09 -9.96 -7.96
N HIS A 19 3.96 -10.83 -8.47
CA HIS A 19 4.90 -11.58 -7.65
C HIS A 19 6.31 -11.00 -7.66
N VAL A 20 6.71 -10.34 -8.76
CA VAL A 20 8.07 -9.84 -8.93
C VAL A 20 8.01 -8.43 -9.48
N ALA A 21 8.83 -7.55 -8.91
CA ALA A 21 9.08 -6.23 -9.46
C ALA A 21 10.56 -6.13 -9.88
N ILE A 22 10.80 -5.71 -11.10
CA ILE A 22 12.14 -5.44 -11.59
C ILE A 22 12.30 -3.95 -11.77
N VAL A 23 13.24 -3.38 -11.03
CA VAL A 23 13.57 -1.96 -11.06
C VAL A 23 14.86 -1.76 -11.82
N PRO A 24 14.84 -1.05 -12.96
CA PRO A 24 16.03 -0.90 -13.78
C PRO A 24 17.07 0.02 -13.13
N PRO A 25 18.34 -0.08 -13.54
CA PRO A 25 19.36 0.87 -13.11
C PRO A 25 18.97 2.31 -13.45
N GLY A 26 19.25 3.23 -12.53
CA GLY A 26 18.93 4.65 -12.71
C GLY A 26 17.52 5.04 -12.31
N ALA A 27 16.66 4.10 -11.97
CA ALA A 27 15.35 4.41 -11.40
C ALA A 27 15.50 5.03 -10.00
N THR A 28 14.55 5.90 -9.64
CA THR A 28 14.46 6.44 -8.28
C THR A 28 13.54 5.56 -7.46
N THR A 29 14.02 5.09 -6.32
CA THR A 29 13.23 4.29 -5.37
C THR A 29 12.79 5.17 -4.21
N ILE A 30 11.51 5.09 -3.86
CA ILE A 30 10.89 5.89 -2.80
C ILE A 30 10.30 4.93 -1.78
N TYR A 31 10.70 5.09 -0.52
CA TYR A 31 10.18 4.31 0.60
C TYR A 31 9.22 5.18 1.40
N VAL A 32 7.98 4.74 1.55
CA VAL A 32 7.00 5.40 2.41
C VAL A 32 6.84 4.57 3.68
N GLY A 33 7.07 5.20 4.82
CA GLY A 33 6.92 4.57 6.12
C GLY A 33 5.47 4.19 6.43
N GLY A 34 5.27 3.45 7.52
CA GLY A 34 3.95 2.99 7.93
C GLY A 34 2.96 4.15 8.14
N GLN A 35 1.82 4.08 7.47
CA GLN A 35 0.74 5.06 7.56
C GLN A 35 -0.48 4.43 8.18
N ASN A 36 -0.96 5.01 9.26
CA ASN A 36 -2.22 4.64 9.91
C ASN A 36 -3.33 5.61 9.48
N GLY A 37 -4.55 5.30 9.84
CA GLY A 37 -5.70 6.18 9.59
C GLY A 37 -5.77 7.34 10.59
N VAL A 38 -4.75 8.19 10.57
CA VAL A 38 -4.63 9.34 11.48
C VAL A 38 -4.64 10.65 10.71
N ASP A 39 -5.09 11.70 11.37
CA ASP A 39 -5.00 13.06 10.85
C ASP A 39 -3.61 13.67 11.13
N GLU A 40 -3.40 14.91 10.74
CA GLU A 40 -2.11 15.62 10.91
C GLU A 40 -1.73 15.85 12.37
N THR A 41 -2.66 15.70 13.32
CA THR A 41 -2.36 15.78 14.75
C THR A 41 -1.95 14.42 15.34
N GLY A 42 -2.07 13.34 14.53
CA GLY A 42 -1.80 11.98 14.97
C GLY A 42 -3.02 11.28 15.57
N ALA A 43 -4.18 11.90 15.53
CA ALA A 43 -5.40 11.30 16.06
C ALA A 43 -6.04 10.35 15.05
N VAL A 44 -6.44 9.17 15.50
CA VAL A 44 -7.19 8.21 14.67
C VAL A 44 -8.50 8.84 14.24
N VAL A 45 -8.78 8.83 12.93
CA VAL A 45 -9.91 9.59 12.35
C VAL A 45 -11.27 9.03 12.75
N SER A 46 -11.35 7.72 13.01
CA SER A 46 -12.60 7.06 13.40
C SER A 46 -12.30 5.64 13.90
N ALA A 47 -13.25 5.01 14.55
CA ALA A 47 -13.13 3.60 14.96
C ALA A 47 -13.50 2.63 13.83
N ASP A 48 -13.93 3.12 12.68
CA ASP A 48 -14.34 2.30 11.54
C ASP A 48 -13.14 1.95 10.67
N ILE A 49 -12.99 0.67 10.36
CA ILE A 49 -11.89 0.20 9.51
C ILE A 49 -11.93 0.83 8.10
N ALA A 50 -13.09 1.04 7.53
CA ALA A 50 -13.20 1.65 6.21
C ALA A 50 -12.64 3.08 6.19
N ASP A 51 -12.99 3.89 7.18
CA ASP A 51 -12.49 5.26 7.30
C ASP A 51 -10.97 5.28 7.53
N GLN A 52 -10.48 4.40 8.42
CA GLN A 52 -9.05 4.31 8.68
C GLN A 52 -8.27 3.84 7.45
N ALA A 53 -8.79 2.87 6.73
CA ALA A 53 -8.14 2.35 5.52
C ALA A 53 -8.02 3.44 4.44
N VAL A 54 -9.09 4.16 4.18
CA VAL A 54 -9.09 5.27 3.24
C VAL A 54 -8.08 6.34 3.64
N ARG A 55 -8.07 6.71 4.92
CA ARG A 55 -7.14 7.74 5.42
C ARG A 55 -5.69 7.28 5.33
N SER A 56 -5.39 6.01 5.62
CA SER A 56 -4.02 5.49 5.52
C SER A 56 -3.49 5.54 4.08
N ILE A 57 -4.34 5.23 3.10
CA ILE A 57 -3.99 5.35 1.68
C ILE A 57 -3.82 6.82 1.27
N ASP A 58 -4.70 7.70 1.72
CA ASP A 58 -4.59 9.13 1.45
C ASP A 58 -3.30 9.72 2.05
N ASN A 59 -2.92 9.29 3.24
CA ASN A 59 -1.66 9.70 3.86
C ASN A 59 -0.45 9.22 3.04
N THR A 60 -0.53 7.99 2.53
CA THR A 60 0.51 7.45 1.63
C THR A 60 0.60 8.26 0.35
N ARG A 61 -0.53 8.66 -0.22
CA ARG A 61 -0.57 9.49 -1.42
C ARG A 61 0.08 10.85 -1.18
N VAL A 62 -0.16 11.47 -0.03
CA VAL A 62 0.48 12.74 0.36
C VAL A 62 2.00 12.56 0.47
N ALA A 63 2.45 11.48 1.11
CA ALA A 63 3.88 11.18 1.24
C ALA A 63 4.54 10.98 -0.12
N LEU A 64 3.90 10.23 -1.02
CA LEU A 64 4.41 10.00 -2.38
C LEU A 64 4.51 11.31 -3.17
N ALA A 65 3.52 12.17 -3.06
CA ALA A 65 3.51 13.46 -3.76
C ALA A 65 4.68 14.34 -3.35
N ALA A 66 5.11 14.28 -2.09
CA ALA A 66 6.29 15.02 -1.61
C ALA A 66 7.58 14.58 -2.31
N ALA A 67 7.61 13.35 -2.83
CA ALA A 67 8.74 12.79 -3.57
C ALA A 67 8.52 12.81 -5.10
N GLY A 68 7.46 13.44 -5.58
CA GLY A 68 7.16 13.54 -7.00
C GLY A 68 6.51 12.28 -7.59
N ALA A 69 5.93 11.44 -6.76
CA ALA A 69 5.31 10.17 -7.17
C ALA A 69 3.80 10.16 -6.89
N THR A 70 3.14 9.17 -7.46
CA THR A 70 1.71 8.91 -7.26
C THR A 70 1.48 7.46 -6.84
N LEU A 71 0.26 7.11 -6.51
CA LEU A 71 -0.10 5.72 -6.20
C LEU A 71 0.19 4.76 -7.37
N ALA A 72 0.14 5.25 -8.60
CA ALA A 72 0.47 4.44 -9.78
C ALA A 72 1.95 4.03 -9.84
N ASP A 73 2.82 4.70 -9.11
CA ASP A 73 4.24 4.39 -9.06
C ASP A 73 4.59 3.37 -7.99
N VAL A 74 3.65 2.97 -7.15
CA VAL A 74 3.87 1.98 -6.10
C VAL A 74 4.11 0.61 -6.72
N ILE A 75 5.20 -0.02 -6.32
CA ILE A 75 5.56 -1.37 -6.76
C ILE A 75 5.30 -2.43 -5.68
N SER A 76 5.21 -2.02 -4.43
CA SER A 76 4.98 -2.97 -3.32
C SER A 76 4.24 -2.30 -2.17
N TRP A 77 3.21 -2.99 -1.70
CA TRP A 77 2.46 -2.62 -0.49
C TRP A 77 2.72 -3.64 0.61
N THR A 78 2.86 -3.16 1.83
CA THR A 78 2.74 -3.97 3.04
C THR A 78 1.52 -3.48 3.80
N VAL A 79 0.60 -4.40 4.11
CA VAL A 79 -0.66 -4.09 4.78
C VAL A 79 -0.71 -4.90 6.07
N LEU A 80 -0.77 -4.22 7.20
CA LEU A 80 -0.88 -4.83 8.52
C LEU A 80 -2.26 -4.49 9.08
N ILE A 81 -2.96 -5.51 9.55
CA ILE A 81 -4.35 -5.39 10.01
C ILE A 81 -4.45 -5.95 11.43
N ASP A 82 -5.08 -5.17 12.32
CA ASP A 82 -5.29 -5.61 13.70
C ASP A 82 -6.22 -6.83 13.75
N THR A 83 -5.96 -7.75 14.67
CA THR A 83 -6.73 -9.00 14.82
C THR A 83 -8.21 -8.79 15.09
N SER A 84 -8.62 -7.61 15.59
CA SER A 84 -10.02 -7.29 15.89
C SER A 84 -10.85 -7.01 14.63
N VAL A 85 -10.20 -6.88 13.46
CA VAL A 85 -10.86 -6.47 12.21
C VAL A 85 -11.16 -7.67 11.33
N ASP A 86 -12.31 -7.66 10.67
CA ASP A 86 -12.61 -8.59 9.60
C ASP A 86 -11.73 -8.26 8.38
N LEU A 87 -10.93 -9.24 7.93
CA LEU A 87 -10.05 -9.10 6.78
C LEU A 87 -10.77 -8.68 5.50
N ARG A 88 -11.97 -9.23 5.27
CA ARG A 88 -12.75 -8.87 4.08
C ARG A 88 -13.17 -7.42 4.08
N ALA A 89 -13.57 -6.90 5.24
CA ALA A 89 -13.93 -5.49 5.39
C ALA A 89 -12.73 -4.59 5.13
N ALA A 90 -11.55 -4.95 5.67
CA ALA A 90 -10.32 -4.20 5.46
C ALA A 90 -9.91 -4.17 3.98
N TYR A 91 -9.86 -5.33 3.34
CA TYR A 91 -9.52 -5.42 1.92
C TYR A 91 -10.53 -4.70 1.03
N GLY A 92 -11.82 -4.86 1.30
CA GLY A 92 -12.86 -4.17 0.55
C GLY A 92 -12.73 -2.65 0.62
N ALA A 93 -12.29 -2.12 1.77
CA ALA A 93 -12.12 -0.69 1.96
C ALA A 93 -10.95 -0.12 1.13
N ILE A 94 -9.88 -0.88 0.94
CA ILE A 94 -8.69 -0.38 0.23
C ILE A 94 -8.65 -0.78 -1.24
N ALA A 95 -9.30 -1.86 -1.63
CA ALA A 95 -9.20 -2.41 -2.98
C ALA A 95 -9.55 -1.39 -4.06
N SER A 96 -10.63 -0.64 -3.89
CA SER A 96 -11.05 0.38 -4.84
C SER A 96 -10.07 1.55 -4.94
N ARG A 97 -9.36 1.85 -3.85
CA ARG A 97 -8.35 2.91 -3.80
C ARG A 97 -7.02 2.49 -4.43
N LEU A 98 -6.73 1.20 -4.44
CA LEU A 98 -5.52 0.63 -5.02
C LEU A 98 -5.70 0.19 -6.48
N ALA A 99 -6.93 0.18 -6.99
CA ALA A 99 -7.21 -0.16 -8.38
C ALA A 99 -6.49 0.81 -9.32
N ARG A 100 -5.81 0.25 -10.32
CA ARG A 100 -5.08 1.03 -11.31
C ARG A 100 -5.02 0.28 -12.63
N GLU A 101 -4.69 1.00 -13.70
CA GLU A 101 -4.43 0.38 -14.99
C GLU A 101 -3.09 -0.36 -14.99
N GLY A 102 -2.99 -1.39 -15.79
CA GLY A 102 -1.78 -2.18 -15.95
C GLY A 102 -1.61 -3.23 -14.86
N ALA A 103 -0.40 -3.74 -14.74
CA ALA A 103 -0.06 -4.79 -13.78
C ALA A 103 -0.19 -4.26 -12.36
N PRO A 104 -0.77 -5.05 -11.43
CA PRO A 104 -0.88 -4.64 -10.03
C PRO A 104 0.47 -4.73 -9.31
N PRO A 105 0.65 -3.96 -8.23
CA PRO A 105 1.87 -4.04 -7.43
C PRO A 105 1.94 -5.35 -6.63
N LEU A 106 3.10 -5.60 -6.03
CA LEU A 106 3.26 -6.64 -5.04
C LEU A 106 2.47 -6.27 -3.79
N VAL A 107 1.94 -7.27 -3.09
CA VAL A 107 1.24 -7.07 -1.82
C VAL A 107 1.68 -8.13 -0.82
N THR A 108 2.11 -7.69 0.35
CA THR A 108 2.28 -8.54 1.52
C THR A 108 1.28 -8.06 2.57
N ALA A 109 0.48 -8.98 3.08
CA ALA A 109 -0.51 -8.64 4.09
C ALA A 109 -0.42 -9.61 5.27
N ALA A 110 -0.62 -9.08 6.47
CA ALA A 110 -0.60 -9.88 7.69
C ALA A 110 -1.58 -9.31 8.71
N VAL A 111 -2.13 -10.23 9.51
CA VAL A 111 -2.88 -9.89 10.71
C VAL A 111 -1.89 -9.84 11.87
N VAL A 112 -1.95 -8.78 12.65
CA VAL A 112 -1.05 -8.54 13.78
C VAL A 112 -1.83 -8.36 15.07
N ALA A 113 -1.16 -8.62 16.21
CA ALA A 113 -1.78 -8.51 17.53
C ALA A 113 -2.07 -7.06 17.94
N GLY A 114 -1.37 -6.09 17.36
CA GLY A 114 -1.55 -4.67 17.62
C GLY A 114 -0.63 -3.84 16.76
N LEU A 115 -0.95 -2.55 16.69
CA LEU A 115 -0.18 -1.57 15.93
C LEU A 115 0.39 -0.50 16.87
N GLY A 116 1.37 0.25 16.40
CA GLY A 116 2.09 1.23 17.21
C GLY A 116 1.24 2.42 17.65
N VAL A 117 0.16 2.73 16.92
CA VAL A 117 -0.76 3.83 17.26
C VAL A 117 -1.97 3.26 17.98
N PRO A 118 -2.26 3.69 19.23
CA PRO A 118 -3.44 3.23 19.96
C PRO A 118 -4.73 3.50 19.17
N GLY A 119 -5.57 2.48 19.02
CA GLY A 119 -6.82 2.57 18.26
C GLY A 119 -6.66 2.39 16.75
N ALA A 120 -5.44 2.25 16.24
CA ALA A 120 -5.24 1.97 14.83
C ALA A 120 -5.62 0.52 14.51
N LEU A 121 -6.37 0.35 13.42
CA LEU A 121 -6.84 -0.96 12.93
C LEU A 121 -6.07 -1.42 11.70
N ILE A 122 -5.36 -0.52 11.06
CA ILE A 122 -4.61 -0.78 9.83
C ILE A 122 -3.36 0.09 9.78
N GLU A 123 -2.31 -0.46 9.19
CA GLU A 123 -1.10 0.26 8.83
C GLU A 123 -0.66 -0.18 7.44
N VAL A 124 -0.39 0.76 6.56
CA VAL A 124 0.15 0.47 5.24
C VAL A 124 1.49 1.14 5.05
N SER A 125 2.39 0.47 4.37
CA SER A 125 3.64 1.06 3.91
C SER A 125 3.84 0.70 2.44
N ALA A 126 4.64 1.49 1.74
CA ALA A 126 4.78 1.34 0.31
C ALA A 126 6.22 1.58 -0.14
N ILE A 127 6.57 0.91 -1.23
CA ILE A 127 7.76 1.21 -2.00
C ILE A 127 7.29 1.60 -3.40
N ALA A 128 7.75 2.73 -3.89
CA ALA A 128 7.47 3.22 -5.22
C ALA A 128 8.76 3.33 -6.02
N ALA A 129 8.66 3.31 -7.34
CA ALA A 129 9.80 3.49 -8.21
C ALA A 129 9.40 4.36 -9.40
N LEU A 130 10.27 5.31 -9.72
CA LEU A 130 10.15 6.16 -10.91
C LEU A 130 11.19 5.70 -11.91
N ALA A 131 10.73 5.41 -13.13
CA ALA A 131 11.63 5.00 -14.21
C ALA A 131 12.67 6.09 -14.49
N PRO A 132 13.87 5.74 -14.99
CA PRO A 132 14.87 6.72 -15.39
C PRO A 132 14.31 7.65 -16.46
N ALA A 133 14.74 8.89 -16.42
CA ALA A 133 14.38 9.89 -17.43
C ALA A 133 14.94 9.53 -18.81
#